data_a866c919e7ed2e81932ada739e9632e1
#
_entry.id   a866c919e7ed2e81932ada739e9632e1
#
_cell.length_a   1.000
_cell.length_b   1.000
_cell.length_c   1.000
_cell.angle_alpha   90.00
_cell.angle_beta   90.00
_cell.angle_gamma   90.00
#
_symmetry.space_group_name_H-M   'P 1'
#
loop_
_entity.id
_entity.type
_entity.pdbx_description
1 polymer ?
#
loop_
_entity_poly.entity_id
_entity_poly.type
_entity_poly.pdbx_seq_one_letter_code
_entity_poly.pdbx_strand_id
1 'polypeptide(L)'
;MTIFLFVKQFAEKELNIFIPDAYLGYEKMEKIDFLFNKMNRPIRICGMVKNEGEPGGGPFWVIDKNDEWSLQIVESTQIDFSNEKQKNIVQQSTHFNPVDICCSLMDASGKPYDLNQFAAHDLFFTATKDWNGSSIRILERPGFWNGAMANWLTRFIEVPADTFAPVKSVLDLMDGSRWK
;
A
#
# COMPACT_ATOMS: atom_id res chain seq x y z
N MET A 1 -9.56 -14.54 -28.68
CA MET A 1 -8.65 -13.95 -27.64
C MET A 1 -8.00 -15.10 -26.88
N THR A 2 -6.69 -15.20 -26.88
CA THR A 2 -5.97 -16.28 -26.16
C THR A 2 -6.19 -16.10 -24.67
N ILE A 3 -6.33 -17.18 -23.89
CA ILE A 3 -6.52 -17.14 -22.43
C ILE A 3 -5.43 -16.30 -21.73
N PHE A 4 -4.21 -16.36 -22.23
CA PHE A 4 -3.10 -15.54 -21.70
C PHE A 4 -3.32 -14.04 -21.84
N LEU A 5 -3.90 -13.60 -22.96
CA LEU A 5 -4.21 -12.19 -23.16
C LEU A 5 -5.30 -11.73 -22.18
N PHE A 6 -6.31 -12.56 -21.96
CA PHE A 6 -7.37 -12.28 -21.01
C PHE A 6 -6.83 -12.16 -19.58
N VAL A 7 -6.04 -13.17 -19.14
CA VAL A 7 -5.47 -13.17 -17.77
C VAL A 7 -4.49 -12.00 -17.58
N LYS A 8 -3.67 -11.71 -18.62
CA LYS A 8 -2.78 -10.52 -18.57
C LYS A 8 -3.57 -9.24 -18.39
N GLN A 9 -4.61 -9.02 -19.19
CA GLN A 9 -5.44 -7.81 -19.09
C GLN A 9 -6.14 -7.71 -17.74
N PHE A 10 -6.62 -8.82 -17.19
CA PHE A 10 -7.20 -8.86 -15.86
C PHE A 10 -6.17 -8.48 -14.79
N ALA A 11 -4.97 -9.05 -14.84
CA ALA A 11 -3.89 -8.74 -13.91
C ALA A 11 -3.51 -7.25 -13.94
N GLU A 12 -3.39 -6.68 -15.13
CA GLU A 12 -3.04 -5.25 -15.29
C GLU A 12 -4.18 -4.32 -14.85
N LYS A 13 -5.40 -4.56 -15.31
CA LYS A 13 -6.52 -3.63 -15.12
C LYS A 13 -7.22 -3.79 -13.78
N GLU A 14 -7.43 -5.05 -13.36
CA GLU A 14 -8.19 -5.33 -12.16
C GLU A 14 -7.32 -5.50 -10.91
N LEU A 15 -6.07 -5.94 -11.06
CA LEU A 15 -5.17 -6.16 -9.93
C LEU A 15 -4.02 -5.15 -9.85
N ASN A 16 -3.91 -4.22 -10.82
CA ASN A 16 -2.83 -3.24 -10.92
C ASN A 16 -1.43 -3.88 -10.90
N ILE A 17 -1.31 -5.07 -11.49
CA ILE A 17 -0.03 -5.79 -11.54
C ILE A 17 0.79 -5.22 -12.68
N PHE A 18 2.01 -4.80 -12.37
CA PHE A 18 3.00 -4.46 -13.40
C PHE A 18 3.44 -5.71 -14.15
N ILE A 19 3.32 -5.68 -15.48
CA ILE A 19 3.79 -6.73 -16.37
C ILE A 19 4.82 -6.12 -17.32
N PRO A 20 6.11 -6.50 -17.20
CA PRO A 20 7.17 -5.93 -18.02
C PRO A 20 7.03 -6.33 -19.49
N ASP A 21 7.59 -5.51 -20.39
CA ASP A 21 7.56 -5.80 -21.84
C ASP A 21 8.22 -7.14 -22.19
N ALA A 22 9.23 -7.55 -21.41
CA ALA A 22 9.90 -8.83 -21.57
C ALA A 22 8.92 -10.03 -21.48
N TYR A 23 7.78 -9.90 -20.78
CA TYR A 23 6.75 -10.92 -20.69
C TYR A 23 6.25 -11.38 -22.07
N LEU A 24 6.25 -10.52 -23.06
CA LEU A 24 5.82 -10.87 -24.42
C LEU A 24 6.67 -12.00 -25.03
N GLY A 25 7.98 -11.98 -24.72
CA GLY A 25 8.96 -12.96 -25.19
C GLY A 25 9.03 -14.27 -24.38
N TYR A 26 8.32 -14.34 -23.22
CA TYR A 26 8.36 -15.54 -22.38
C TYR A 26 7.72 -16.74 -23.08
N GLU A 27 8.28 -17.92 -22.80
CA GLU A 27 7.67 -19.19 -23.21
C GLU A 27 6.37 -19.44 -22.43
N LYS A 28 5.56 -20.40 -22.91
CA LYS A 28 4.22 -20.66 -22.34
C LYS A 28 4.26 -20.96 -20.83
N MET A 29 5.20 -21.77 -20.37
CA MET A 29 5.31 -22.12 -18.94
C MET A 29 5.78 -20.93 -18.13
N GLU A 30 6.75 -20.18 -18.62
CA GLU A 30 7.24 -18.96 -17.99
C GLU A 30 6.12 -17.92 -17.80
N LYS A 31 5.23 -17.78 -18.79
CA LYS A 31 4.05 -16.91 -18.71
C LYS A 31 3.08 -17.35 -17.60
N ILE A 32 2.87 -18.66 -17.46
CA ILE A 32 2.01 -19.23 -16.41
C ILE A 32 2.63 -18.94 -15.05
N ASP A 33 3.90 -19.29 -14.88
CA ASP A 33 4.61 -19.12 -13.60
C ASP A 33 4.69 -17.64 -13.18
N PHE A 34 4.97 -16.76 -14.13
CA PHE A 34 4.99 -15.32 -13.88
C PHE A 34 3.62 -14.81 -13.40
N LEU A 35 2.56 -15.09 -14.13
CA LEU A 35 1.22 -14.63 -13.76
C LEU A 35 0.76 -15.26 -12.45
N PHE A 36 1.00 -16.54 -12.25
CA PHE A 36 0.67 -17.22 -11.00
C PHE A 36 1.36 -16.58 -9.82
N ASN A 37 2.68 -16.37 -9.89
CA ASN A 37 3.47 -15.76 -8.81
C ASN A 37 3.06 -14.30 -8.52
N LYS A 38 2.64 -13.57 -9.56
CA LYS A 38 2.17 -12.19 -9.37
C LYS A 38 0.74 -12.11 -8.82
N MET A 39 -0.11 -13.10 -9.10
CA MET A 39 -1.52 -13.10 -8.69
C MET A 39 -1.79 -13.87 -7.39
N ASN A 40 -1.02 -14.94 -7.12
CA ASN A 40 -1.19 -15.75 -5.91
C ASN A 40 -0.50 -15.11 -4.70
N ARG A 41 -1.08 -14.02 -4.23
CA ARG A 41 -0.58 -13.17 -3.13
C ARG A 41 -1.73 -12.74 -2.23
N PRO A 42 -1.45 -12.40 -0.97
CA PRO A 42 -2.43 -11.73 -0.13
C PRO A 42 -2.99 -10.48 -0.82
N ILE A 43 -4.25 -10.20 -0.60
CA ILE A 43 -4.95 -9.05 -1.19
C ILE A 43 -5.40 -8.14 -0.05
N ARG A 44 -5.23 -6.83 -0.23
CA ARG A 44 -5.83 -5.81 0.62
C ARG A 44 -6.64 -4.81 -0.20
N ILE A 45 -7.78 -4.45 0.33
CA ILE A 45 -8.62 -3.35 -0.15
C ILE A 45 -8.60 -2.29 0.93
N CYS A 46 -8.13 -1.09 0.60
CA CYS A 46 -7.93 0.00 1.54
C CYS A 46 -8.94 1.11 1.26
N GLY A 47 -9.78 1.44 2.24
CA GLY A 47 -10.67 2.58 2.20
C GLY A 47 -9.89 3.86 2.46
N MET A 48 -9.86 4.76 1.48
CA MET A 48 -9.14 6.03 1.54
C MET A 48 -10.12 7.19 1.59
N VAL A 49 -9.84 8.19 2.41
CA VAL A 49 -10.59 9.45 2.44
C VAL A 49 -9.87 10.54 1.68
N LYS A 50 -10.60 11.55 1.22
CA LYS A 50 -10.00 12.75 0.64
C LYS A 50 -9.15 13.46 1.68
N ASN A 51 -8.01 13.98 1.24
CA ASN A 51 -7.14 14.78 2.07
C ASN A 51 -7.70 16.21 2.17
N GLU A 52 -7.97 16.65 3.40
CA GLU A 52 -8.46 18.00 3.70
C GLU A 52 -7.39 18.84 4.43
N GLY A 53 -6.13 18.37 4.43
CA GLY A 53 -4.98 19.04 5.04
C GLY A 53 -4.36 18.31 6.23
N GLU A 54 -4.79 17.08 6.48
CA GLU A 54 -4.20 16.26 7.55
C GLU A 54 -2.77 15.85 7.20
N PRO A 55 -1.85 15.89 8.18
CA PRO A 55 -0.51 15.37 8.01
C PRO A 55 -0.55 13.84 8.05
N GLY A 56 0.21 13.20 7.16
CA GLY A 56 0.33 11.74 7.15
C GLY A 56 0.80 11.21 5.81
N GLY A 57 0.63 9.93 5.63
CA GLY A 57 0.90 9.25 4.37
C GLY A 57 -0.31 9.21 3.45
N GLY A 58 -0.20 8.45 2.38
CA GLY A 58 -1.27 8.30 1.40
C GLY A 58 -1.02 7.18 0.41
N PRO A 59 -1.94 7.01 -0.56
CA PRO A 59 -1.81 6.06 -1.65
C PRO A 59 -0.94 6.62 -2.76
N PHE A 60 0.11 5.89 -3.12
CA PHE A 60 1.02 6.29 -4.19
C PHE A 60 1.39 5.11 -5.08
N TRP A 61 1.68 5.40 -6.34
CA TRP A 61 2.46 4.52 -7.19
C TRP A 61 3.92 4.62 -6.80
N VAL A 62 4.54 3.48 -6.50
CA VAL A 62 5.94 3.38 -6.11
C VAL A 62 6.68 2.52 -7.10
N ILE A 63 7.89 2.93 -7.47
CA ILE A 63 8.83 2.14 -8.25
C ILE A 63 9.81 1.48 -7.28
N ASP A 64 9.97 0.17 -7.37
CA ASP A 64 10.97 -0.56 -6.59
C ASP A 64 12.35 -0.57 -7.27
N LYS A 65 13.31 -1.25 -6.63
CA LYS A 65 14.69 -1.40 -7.14
C LYS A 65 14.81 -2.21 -8.43
N ASN A 66 13.74 -2.85 -8.89
CA ASN A 66 13.67 -3.62 -10.13
C ASN A 66 12.90 -2.87 -11.22
N ASP A 67 12.62 -1.58 -11.02
CA ASP A 67 11.78 -0.75 -11.89
C ASP A 67 10.34 -1.27 -12.03
N GLU A 68 9.86 -2.05 -11.06
CA GLU A 68 8.48 -2.50 -11.01
C GLU A 68 7.59 -1.50 -10.27
N TRP A 69 6.45 -1.18 -10.88
CA TRP A 69 5.45 -0.30 -10.29
C TRP A 69 4.47 -1.08 -9.41
N SER A 70 4.14 -0.51 -8.26
CA SER A 70 3.09 -1.04 -7.39
C SER A 70 2.36 0.07 -6.64
N LEU A 71 1.09 -0.22 -6.27
CA LEU A 71 0.31 0.65 -5.39
C LEU A 71 0.73 0.40 -3.95
N GLN A 72 1.15 1.46 -3.25
CA GLN A 72 1.61 1.38 -1.87
C GLN A 72 0.98 2.48 -1.03
N ILE A 73 0.88 2.21 0.27
CA ILE A 73 0.66 3.25 1.28
C ILE A 73 2.04 3.74 1.67
N VAL A 74 2.30 5.03 1.48
CA VAL A 74 3.60 5.64 1.81
C VAL A 74 3.40 6.62 2.94
N GLU A 75 4.14 6.42 4.04
CA GLU A 75 4.17 7.34 5.18
C GLU A 75 4.99 8.59 4.87
N SER A 76 4.62 9.72 5.44
CA SER A 76 5.35 10.98 5.24
C SER A 76 6.83 10.89 5.61
N THR A 77 7.18 10.05 6.58
CA THR A 77 8.57 9.79 7.01
C THR A 77 9.40 9.01 5.97
N GLN A 78 8.76 8.40 4.99
CA GLN A 78 9.41 7.68 3.89
C GLN A 78 9.65 8.58 2.67
N ILE A 79 9.19 9.83 2.71
CA ILE A 79 9.25 10.78 1.62
C ILE A 79 10.44 11.73 1.82
N ASP A 80 11.26 11.87 0.79
CA ASP A 80 12.34 12.86 0.79
C ASP A 80 11.80 14.22 0.32
N PHE A 81 11.44 15.08 1.27
CA PHE A 81 10.96 16.42 0.99
C PHE A 81 12.04 17.39 0.46
N SER A 82 13.31 17.02 0.49
CA SER A 82 14.38 17.75 -0.20
C SER A 82 14.40 17.47 -1.71
N ASN A 83 13.77 16.38 -2.14
CA ASN A 83 13.58 16.05 -3.54
C ASN A 83 12.31 16.73 -4.08
N GLU A 84 12.50 17.75 -4.91
CA GLU A 84 11.38 18.54 -5.46
C GLU A 84 10.35 17.71 -6.25
N LYS A 85 10.76 16.59 -6.88
CA LYS A 85 9.80 15.70 -7.58
C LYS A 85 8.89 14.98 -6.59
N GLN A 86 9.46 14.41 -5.53
CA GLN A 86 8.67 13.73 -4.50
C GLN A 86 7.74 14.72 -3.78
N LYS A 87 8.25 15.90 -3.43
CA LYS A 87 7.47 16.97 -2.82
C LYS A 87 6.27 17.38 -3.67
N ASN A 88 6.48 17.59 -4.98
CA ASN A 88 5.40 17.95 -5.89
C ASN A 88 4.33 16.84 -6.02
N ILE A 89 4.74 15.56 -6.03
CA ILE A 89 3.81 14.43 -6.05
C ILE A 89 2.94 14.44 -4.79
N VAL A 90 3.54 14.64 -3.63
CA VAL A 90 2.82 14.69 -2.36
C VAL A 90 1.85 15.86 -2.30
N GLN A 91 2.26 17.04 -2.78
CA GLN A 91 1.39 18.23 -2.83
C GLN A 91 0.16 18.05 -3.75
N GLN A 92 0.26 17.16 -4.73
CA GLN A 92 -0.84 16.82 -5.63
C GLN A 92 -1.65 15.61 -5.14
N SER A 93 -1.28 15.01 -4.02
CA SER A 93 -2.00 13.89 -3.45
C SER A 93 -3.41 14.32 -3.04
N THR A 94 -4.40 13.56 -3.49
CA THR A 94 -5.82 13.85 -3.26
C THR A 94 -6.41 13.04 -2.12
N HIS A 95 -5.71 12.02 -1.65
CA HIS A 95 -6.20 11.10 -0.63
C HIS A 95 -5.18 10.94 0.49
N PHE A 96 -5.70 10.55 1.63
CA PHE A 96 -5.01 10.41 2.89
C PHE A 96 -5.03 8.93 3.33
N ASN A 97 -4.32 8.59 4.38
CA ASN A 97 -4.17 7.25 4.94
C ASN A 97 -5.46 6.43 4.95
N PRO A 98 -5.37 5.11 4.79
CA PRO A 98 -6.54 4.24 4.87
C PRO A 98 -7.18 4.32 6.25
N VAL A 99 -8.51 4.37 6.25
CA VAL A 99 -9.33 4.32 7.47
C VAL A 99 -9.77 2.88 7.79
N ASP A 100 -9.91 2.06 6.75
CA ASP A 100 -10.28 0.65 6.85
C ASP A 100 -9.47 -0.20 5.87
N ILE A 101 -9.15 -1.43 6.26
CA ILE A 101 -8.51 -2.41 5.39
C ILE A 101 -9.23 -3.75 5.49
N CYS A 102 -9.68 -4.26 4.34
CA CYS A 102 -10.18 -5.61 4.20
C CYS A 102 -9.12 -6.48 3.52
N CYS A 103 -8.80 -7.65 4.09
CA CYS A 103 -7.75 -8.53 3.61
C CYS A 103 -8.27 -9.92 3.27
N SER A 104 -7.73 -10.51 2.19
CA SER A 104 -7.80 -11.94 1.93
C SER A 104 -6.41 -12.55 2.12
N LEU A 105 -6.31 -13.54 3.01
CA LEU A 105 -5.05 -14.13 3.48
C LEU A 105 -4.90 -15.60 3.08
N MET A 106 -5.72 -16.08 2.15
CA MET A 106 -5.70 -17.46 1.66
C MET A 106 -5.15 -17.52 0.25
N ASP A 107 -4.34 -18.54 -0.03
CA ASP A 107 -3.86 -18.82 -1.38
C ASP A 107 -4.96 -19.41 -2.28
N ALA A 108 -4.63 -19.66 -3.54
CA ALA A 108 -5.56 -20.25 -4.52
C ALA A 108 -6.04 -21.66 -4.15
N SER A 109 -5.39 -22.34 -3.23
CA SER A 109 -5.79 -23.66 -2.71
C SER A 109 -6.61 -23.58 -1.42
N GLY A 110 -6.84 -22.37 -0.88
CA GLY A 110 -7.54 -22.13 0.37
C GLY A 110 -6.68 -22.33 1.62
N LYS A 111 -5.36 -22.32 1.49
CA LYS A 111 -4.42 -22.38 2.63
C LYS A 111 -4.00 -20.95 3.03
N PRO A 112 -3.80 -20.69 4.33
CA PRO A 112 -3.26 -19.43 4.79
C PRO A 112 -1.86 -19.16 4.21
N TYR A 113 -1.60 -17.92 3.77
CA TYR A 113 -0.26 -17.49 3.41
C TYR A 113 0.65 -17.37 4.64
N ASP A 114 1.93 -17.68 4.48
CA ASP A 114 2.96 -17.15 5.38
C ASP A 114 3.26 -15.71 5.00
N LEU A 115 2.69 -14.77 5.75
CA LEU A 115 2.74 -13.34 5.45
C LEU A 115 4.15 -12.75 5.48
N ASN A 116 5.10 -13.39 6.17
CA ASN A 116 6.49 -12.95 6.21
C ASN A 116 7.17 -13.02 4.84
N GLN A 117 6.73 -13.93 3.98
CA GLN A 117 7.25 -14.06 2.61
C GLN A 117 6.87 -12.88 1.70
N PHE A 118 5.87 -12.10 2.10
CA PHE A 118 5.37 -10.96 1.34
C PHE A 118 5.80 -9.61 1.92
N ALA A 119 6.61 -9.61 2.95
CA ALA A 119 7.15 -8.40 3.55
C ALA A 119 8.45 -7.97 2.85
N ALA A 120 8.61 -6.68 2.59
CA ALA A 120 9.87 -6.08 2.15
C ALA A 120 10.68 -5.66 3.37
N HIS A 121 11.54 -6.53 3.87
CA HIS A 121 12.31 -6.32 5.10
C HIS A 121 13.34 -5.20 5.01
N ASP A 122 13.66 -4.73 3.82
CA ASP A 122 14.54 -3.59 3.53
C ASP A 122 13.82 -2.22 3.57
N LEU A 123 12.49 -2.21 3.67
CA LEU A 123 11.71 -0.99 3.81
C LEU A 123 11.55 -0.58 5.28
N PHE A 124 12.67 -0.35 5.97
CA PHE A 124 12.68 0.24 7.31
C PHE A 124 13.01 1.74 7.23
N PHE A 125 12.62 2.49 8.25
CA PHE A 125 13.02 3.89 8.39
C PHE A 125 13.34 4.23 9.85
N THR A 126 13.98 5.39 10.06
CA THR A 126 14.27 5.88 11.41
C THR A 126 13.41 7.09 11.70
N ALA A 127 12.83 7.13 12.90
CA ALA A 127 12.09 8.25 13.40
C ALA A 127 12.74 8.81 14.68
N THR A 128 12.62 10.13 14.87
CA THR A 128 13.02 10.78 16.11
C THR A 128 11.78 10.97 16.98
N LYS A 129 11.83 10.49 18.22
CA LYS A 129 10.73 10.65 19.19
C LYS A 129 11.26 11.22 20.49
N ASP A 130 10.40 11.91 21.23
CA ASP A 130 10.70 12.31 22.61
C ASP A 130 10.37 11.16 23.56
N TRP A 131 11.29 10.87 24.46
CA TRP A 131 11.12 9.90 25.54
C TRP A 131 11.57 10.54 26.85
N ASN A 132 10.61 10.85 27.72
CA ASN A 132 10.86 11.50 29.00
C ASN A 132 11.71 12.79 28.90
N GLY A 133 11.43 13.63 27.90
CA GLY A 133 12.17 14.88 27.68
C GLY A 133 13.52 14.70 26.97
N SER A 134 13.87 13.50 26.55
CA SER A 134 15.08 13.23 25.78
C SER A 134 14.73 12.78 24.35
N SER A 135 15.41 13.40 23.37
CA SER A 135 15.25 12.98 21.97
C SER A 135 15.95 11.65 21.74
N ILE A 136 15.19 10.64 21.32
CA ILE A 136 15.70 9.32 20.95
C ILE A 136 15.46 9.04 19.49
N ARG A 137 16.38 8.31 18.86
CA ARG A 137 16.24 7.81 17.51
C ARG A 137 15.84 6.34 17.54
N ILE A 138 14.74 6.01 16.94
CA ILE A 138 14.22 4.65 16.87
C ILE A 138 14.26 4.12 15.45
N LEU A 139 14.50 2.81 15.32
CA LEU A 139 14.37 2.08 14.06
C LEU A 139 12.96 1.50 13.97
N GLU A 140 12.21 1.95 13.00
CA GLU A 140 10.91 1.37 12.66
C GLU A 140 11.08 0.31 11.58
N ARG A 141 10.89 -0.95 11.95
CA ARG A 141 10.91 -2.08 11.01
C ARG A 141 9.64 -2.10 10.18
N PRO A 142 9.64 -2.85 9.05
CA PRO A 142 8.42 -3.04 8.29
C PRO A 142 7.26 -3.45 9.17
N GLY A 143 6.26 -2.60 9.22
CA GLY A 143 5.01 -2.78 9.93
C GLY A 143 3.83 -2.64 8.97
N PHE A 144 2.64 -2.39 9.47
CA PHE A 144 1.41 -2.38 8.69
C PHE A 144 1.48 -1.52 7.42
N TRP A 145 2.14 -0.37 7.49
CA TRP A 145 2.18 0.61 6.41
C TRP A 145 3.52 0.67 5.68
N ASN A 146 4.60 0.28 6.32
CA ASN A 146 5.96 0.52 5.86
C ASN A 146 6.67 -0.74 5.36
N GLY A 147 6.01 -1.60 4.63
CA GLY A 147 6.66 -2.72 3.96
C GLY A 147 6.17 -4.12 4.31
N ALA A 148 5.47 -4.32 5.44
CA ALA A 148 4.90 -5.64 5.78
C ALA A 148 3.93 -6.16 4.70
N MET A 149 3.22 -5.24 4.03
CA MET A 149 2.29 -5.54 2.96
C MET A 149 2.80 -5.10 1.58
N ALA A 150 4.12 -4.87 1.40
CA ALA A 150 4.67 -4.33 0.17
C ALA A 150 4.42 -5.23 -1.05
N ASN A 151 4.46 -6.55 -0.86
CA ASN A 151 4.24 -7.51 -1.92
C ASN A 151 2.79 -8.05 -2.00
N TRP A 152 1.86 -7.38 -1.35
CA TRP A 152 0.44 -7.71 -1.44
C TRP A 152 -0.20 -7.04 -2.66
N LEU A 153 -1.22 -7.67 -3.20
CA LEU A 153 -2.11 -7.00 -4.16
C LEU A 153 -2.90 -5.93 -3.43
N THR A 154 -2.86 -4.70 -3.96
CA THR A 154 -3.45 -3.53 -3.29
C THR A 154 -4.48 -2.87 -4.19
N ARG A 155 -5.67 -2.60 -3.62
CA ARG A 155 -6.71 -1.77 -4.23
C ARG A 155 -7.04 -0.63 -3.28
N PHE A 156 -7.17 0.57 -3.82
CA PHE A 156 -7.66 1.72 -3.09
C PHE A 156 -9.09 2.03 -3.53
N ILE A 157 -9.95 2.30 -2.55
CA ILE A 157 -11.35 2.68 -2.76
C ILE A 157 -11.59 3.96 -1.98
N GLU A 158 -12.16 4.98 -2.63
CA GLU A 158 -12.59 6.18 -1.94
C GLU A 158 -13.80 5.83 -1.05
N VAL A 159 -13.73 6.21 0.21
CA VAL A 159 -14.83 6.10 1.17
C VAL A 159 -15.21 7.50 1.69
N PRO A 160 -16.43 7.69 2.19
CA PRO A 160 -16.86 8.98 2.74
C PRO A 160 -15.95 9.47 3.86
N ALA A 161 -15.73 10.79 3.93
CA ALA A 161 -14.84 11.39 4.93
C ALA A 161 -15.31 11.15 6.38
N ASP A 162 -16.62 10.98 6.60
CA ASP A 162 -17.19 10.67 7.91
C ASP A 162 -16.86 9.25 8.43
N THR A 163 -16.30 8.37 7.59
CA THR A 163 -15.72 7.10 8.05
C THR A 163 -14.39 7.31 8.78
N PHE A 164 -13.71 8.44 8.56
CA PHE A 164 -12.48 8.80 9.26
C PHE A 164 -12.82 9.54 10.56
N ALA A 165 -12.79 8.83 11.66
CA ALA A 165 -13.15 9.36 12.97
C ALA A 165 -12.06 9.07 14.02
N PRO A 166 -10.84 9.64 13.88
CA PRO A 166 -9.75 9.39 14.82
C PRO A 166 -10.11 9.96 16.20
N VAL A 167 -9.93 9.14 17.26
CA VAL A 167 -10.07 9.57 18.65
C VAL A 167 -8.69 9.83 19.21
N LYS A 168 -8.33 11.10 19.40
CA LYS A 168 -7.04 11.53 20.00
C LYS A 168 -7.23 12.06 21.40
N SER A 169 -8.43 12.52 21.75
CA SER A 169 -8.78 13.08 23.04
C SER A 169 -10.19 12.69 23.46
N VAL A 170 -10.52 12.83 24.75
CA VAL A 170 -11.89 12.58 25.26
C VAL A 170 -12.92 13.51 24.60
N LEU A 171 -12.51 14.72 24.20
CA LEU A 171 -13.40 15.69 23.54
C LEU A 171 -13.84 15.21 22.16
N ASP A 172 -13.00 14.42 21.47
CA ASP A 172 -13.36 13.86 20.16
C ASP A 172 -14.53 12.88 20.23
N LEU A 173 -14.80 12.30 21.42
CA LEU A 173 -15.97 11.46 21.66
C LEU A 173 -17.27 12.24 21.75
N MET A 174 -17.19 13.56 21.92
CA MET A 174 -18.37 14.45 21.98
C MET A 174 -18.79 14.98 20.62
N ASP A 175 -18.03 14.69 19.57
CA ASP A 175 -18.36 15.08 18.20
C ASP A 175 -19.64 14.33 17.74
N GLY A 176 -20.70 15.08 17.51
CA GLY A 176 -22.02 14.53 17.13
C GLY A 176 -22.04 13.79 15.79
N SER A 177 -21.03 13.97 14.94
CA SER A 177 -20.90 13.23 13.67
C SER A 177 -20.65 11.73 13.89
N ARG A 178 -20.17 11.34 15.08
CA ARG A 178 -19.84 9.96 15.47
C ARG A 178 -21.02 9.13 15.97
N TRP A 179 -22.16 9.77 16.20
CA TRP A 179 -23.33 9.14 16.81
C TRP A 179 -24.51 8.96 15.84
N LYS A 180 -24.22 9.00 14.54
CA LYS A 180 -25.22 8.81 13.49
C LYS A 180 -25.38 7.34 13.14
#